data_375e12f353884518f3caf3e32cb00c00
#
_entry.id   375e12f353884518f3caf3e32cb00c00
#
_cell.length_a   1.000
_cell.length_b   1.000
_cell.length_c   1.000
_cell.angle_alpha   90.00
_cell.angle_beta   90.00
_cell.angle_gamma   90.00
#
_symmetry.space_group_name_H-M   'P 1'
#
loop_
_entity.id
_entity.type
_entity.pdbx_description
1 polymer ?
#
loop_
_entity_poly.entity_id
_entity_poly.type
_entity_poly.pdbx_seq_one_letter_code
_entity_poly.pdbx_strand_id
1 'polypeptide(L)'
;MLETDLSMPVKAYLESHGYQVNCEVKDCDIVATRGDDLIVVELKTSVNLTLLVQATRRQSISDSVYVAVPAPGKRNRQWRSTLTVLKRLELGLLLVEEGAMGVFVSKQFDPGPYQRKKNARKRRASR
;
A
#
# COMPACT_ATOMS: atom_id res chain seq x y z
N MET A 1 -0.88 -13.67 -10.81
CA MET A 1 -2.03 -12.84 -10.39
C MET A 1 -1.98 -11.53 -11.17
N LEU A 2 -3.09 -11.20 -11.83
CA LEU A 2 -3.22 -9.95 -12.59
C LEU A 2 -3.69 -8.83 -11.67
N GLU A 3 -3.51 -7.57 -12.09
CA GLU A 3 -4.00 -6.41 -11.32
C GLU A 3 -5.51 -6.49 -11.08
N THR A 4 -6.26 -6.96 -12.08
CA THR A 4 -7.71 -7.13 -11.96
C THR A 4 -8.09 -8.16 -10.90
N ASP A 5 -7.21 -9.12 -10.61
CA ASP A 5 -7.46 -10.13 -9.56
C ASP A 5 -7.30 -9.54 -8.15
N LEU A 6 -6.67 -8.37 -8.02
CA LEU A 6 -6.45 -7.72 -6.74
C LEU A 6 -7.65 -6.91 -6.28
N SER A 7 -8.47 -6.40 -7.21
CA SER A 7 -9.54 -5.46 -6.88
C SER A 7 -10.63 -6.08 -6.02
N MET A 8 -11.08 -7.28 -6.33
CA MET A 8 -12.16 -7.94 -5.58
C MET A 8 -11.79 -8.22 -4.13
N PRO A 9 -10.61 -8.82 -3.83
CA PRO A 9 -10.21 -9.03 -2.44
C PRO A 9 -10.05 -7.72 -1.66
N VAL A 10 -9.46 -6.70 -2.27
CA VAL A 10 -9.27 -5.40 -1.61
C VAL A 10 -10.63 -4.74 -1.35
N LYS A 11 -11.53 -4.78 -2.32
CA LYS A 11 -12.90 -4.28 -2.15
C LYS A 11 -13.59 -4.97 -0.98
N ALA A 12 -13.56 -6.30 -0.94
CA ALA A 12 -14.17 -7.07 0.13
C ALA A 12 -13.58 -6.72 1.49
N TYR A 13 -12.25 -6.57 1.56
CA TYR A 13 -11.56 -6.16 2.78
C TYR A 13 -12.06 -4.81 3.29
N LEU A 14 -12.13 -3.81 2.41
CA LEU A 14 -12.58 -2.46 2.78
C LEU A 14 -14.05 -2.46 3.20
N GLU A 15 -14.89 -3.17 2.46
CA GLU A 15 -16.32 -3.28 2.79
C GLU A 15 -16.52 -3.96 4.16
N SER A 16 -15.70 -4.96 4.49
CA SER A 16 -15.76 -5.62 5.79
C SER A 16 -15.40 -4.68 6.95
N HIS A 17 -14.70 -3.59 6.66
CA HIS A 17 -14.35 -2.55 7.63
C HIS A 17 -15.30 -1.35 7.59
N GLY A 18 -16.43 -1.49 6.91
CA GLY A 18 -17.47 -0.48 6.90
C GLY A 18 -17.30 0.61 5.85
N TYR A 19 -16.38 0.43 4.89
CA TYR A 19 -16.18 1.41 3.82
C TYR A 19 -17.15 1.16 2.67
N GLN A 20 -17.59 2.26 2.06
CA GLN A 20 -18.26 2.24 0.77
C GLN A 20 -17.19 2.36 -0.30
N VAL A 21 -17.17 1.40 -1.25
CA VAL A 21 -16.08 1.27 -2.20
C VAL A 21 -16.53 1.63 -3.60
N ASN A 22 -15.74 2.49 -4.26
CA ASN A 22 -15.88 2.80 -5.68
C ASN A 22 -14.59 2.37 -6.38
N CYS A 23 -14.74 1.58 -7.46
CA CYS A 23 -13.60 1.13 -8.25
C CYS A 23 -13.48 1.97 -9.51
N GLU A 24 -12.29 2.55 -9.73
CA GLU A 24 -11.98 3.21 -10.98
C GLU A 24 -11.47 2.17 -11.98
N VAL A 25 -12.21 2.01 -13.07
CA VAL A 25 -11.90 0.93 -14.03
C VAL A 25 -10.64 1.22 -14.84
N LYS A 26 -10.34 2.50 -15.10
CA LYS A 26 -9.22 2.88 -15.97
C LYS A 26 -7.85 2.76 -15.32
N ASP A 27 -7.73 3.06 -14.03
CA ASP A 27 -6.44 3.24 -13.37
C ASP A 27 -6.14 2.13 -12.36
N CYS A 28 -6.99 1.11 -12.28
CA CYS A 28 -6.84 0.01 -11.32
C CYS A 28 -6.65 0.52 -9.89
N ASP A 29 -7.37 1.59 -9.52
CA ASP A 29 -7.37 2.09 -8.15
C ASP A 29 -8.76 1.96 -7.52
N ILE A 30 -8.77 2.03 -6.21
CA ILE A 30 -10.00 1.95 -5.42
C ILE A 30 -10.07 3.18 -4.56
N VAL A 31 -11.25 3.81 -4.54
CA VAL A 31 -11.56 4.91 -3.63
C VAL A 31 -12.63 4.42 -2.67
N ALA A 32 -12.39 4.56 -1.38
CA ALA A 32 -13.30 4.09 -0.35
C ALA A 32 -13.58 5.20 0.66
N THR A 33 -14.82 5.31 1.10
CA THR A 33 -15.24 6.31 2.06
C THR A 33 -15.95 5.68 3.26
N ARG A 34 -15.73 6.26 4.43
CA ARG A 34 -16.45 5.91 5.65
C ARG A 34 -16.56 7.18 6.49
N GLY A 35 -17.76 7.79 6.51
CA GLY A 35 -17.93 9.12 7.10
C GLY A 35 -17.06 10.14 6.37
N ASP A 36 -16.21 10.85 7.10
CA ASP A 36 -15.29 11.83 6.52
C ASP A 36 -13.95 11.20 6.09
N ASP A 37 -13.76 9.92 6.34
CA ASP A 37 -12.52 9.24 5.97
C ASP A 37 -12.53 8.86 4.49
N LEU A 38 -11.46 9.20 3.80
CA LEU A 38 -11.24 8.86 2.40
C LEU A 38 -9.97 8.04 2.28
N ILE A 39 -10.10 6.82 1.78
CA ILE A 39 -8.97 5.93 1.50
C ILE A 39 -8.83 5.78 -0.01
N VAL A 40 -7.60 5.87 -0.50
CA VAL A 40 -7.26 5.55 -1.89
C VAL A 40 -6.29 4.37 -1.88
N VAL A 41 -6.57 3.36 -2.69
CA VAL A 41 -5.70 2.19 -2.82
C VAL A 41 -5.27 2.05 -4.27
N GLU A 42 -3.97 2.13 -4.51
CA GLU A 42 -3.38 1.85 -5.82
C GLU A 42 -3.05 0.36 -5.92
N LEU A 43 -3.53 -0.29 -6.97
CA LEU A 43 -3.34 -1.73 -7.20
C LEU A 43 -2.27 -1.96 -8.25
N LYS A 44 -1.27 -2.78 -7.93
CA LYS A 44 -0.21 -3.18 -8.86
C LYS A 44 0.23 -4.61 -8.54
N THR A 45 0.76 -5.30 -9.53
CA THR A 45 1.28 -6.66 -9.34
C THR A 45 2.66 -6.68 -8.70
N SER A 46 3.33 -5.54 -8.66
CA SER A 46 4.63 -5.40 -7.98
C SER A 46 4.85 -3.95 -7.59
N VAL A 47 5.71 -3.74 -6.60
CA VAL A 47 6.12 -2.39 -6.20
C VAL A 47 7.20 -1.94 -7.16
N ASN A 48 6.91 -0.88 -7.92
CA ASN A 48 7.85 -0.27 -8.86
C ASN A 48 7.72 1.25 -8.78
N LEU A 49 8.59 1.95 -9.49
CA LEU A 49 8.59 3.43 -9.47
C LEU A 49 7.26 4.01 -9.95
N THR A 50 6.67 3.42 -10.99
CA THR A 50 5.38 3.89 -11.52
C THR A 50 4.29 3.85 -10.44
N LEU A 51 4.22 2.76 -9.68
CA LEU A 51 3.27 2.63 -8.57
C LEU A 51 3.50 3.73 -7.54
N LEU A 52 4.76 3.98 -7.17
CA LEU A 52 5.10 4.98 -6.17
C LEU A 52 4.72 6.38 -6.63
N VAL A 53 4.97 6.69 -7.89
CA VAL A 53 4.57 7.99 -8.48
C VAL A 53 3.05 8.15 -8.43
N GLN A 54 2.31 7.13 -8.84
CA GLN A 54 0.84 7.18 -8.83
C GLN A 54 0.30 7.34 -7.41
N ALA A 55 0.83 6.56 -6.46
CA ALA A 55 0.37 6.60 -5.07
C ALA A 55 0.67 7.95 -4.42
N THR A 56 1.86 8.51 -4.63
CA THR A 56 2.22 9.82 -4.04
C THR A 56 1.38 10.95 -4.63
N ARG A 57 0.96 10.86 -5.90
CA ARG A 57 0.02 11.83 -6.48
C ARG A 57 -1.32 11.82 -5.76
N ARG A 58 -1.80 10.65 -5.33
CA ARG A 58 -3.08 10.54 -4.60
C ARG A 58 -3.03 11.21 -3.23
N GLN A 59 -1.85 11.45 -2.69
CA GLN A 59 -1.69 12.14 -1.41
C GLN A 59 -2.15 13.60 -1.47
N SER A 60 -2.36 14.15 -2.65
CA SER A 60 -2.97 15.48 -2.80
C SER A 60 -4.46 15.50 -2.45
N ILE A 61 -5.12 14.33 -2.46
CA ILE A 61 -6.56 14.23 -2.19
C ILE A 61 -6.88 13.45 -0.91
N SER A 62 -5.91 12.72 -0.36
CA SER A 62 -6.13 11.94 0.86
C SER A 62 -4.81 11.73 1.60
N ASP A 63 -4.88 11.75 2.94
CA ASP A 63 -3.77 11.35 3.81
C ASP A 63 -3.70 9.83 3.98
N SER A 64 -4.71 9.10 3.52
CA SER A 64 -4.81 7.65 3.70
C SER A 64 -4.69 6.95 2.34
N VAL A 65 -3.47 6.94 1.80
CA VAL A 65 -3.16 6.27 0.54
C VAL A 65 -2.40 4.98 0.83
N TYR A 66 -2.95 3.88 0.32
CA TYR A 66 -2.34 2.56 0.41
C TYR A 66 -1.90 2.10 -0.97
N VAL A 67 -0.90 1.24 -1.01
CA VAL A 67 -0.62 0.41 -2.17
C VAL A 67 -1.02 -1.02 -1.84
N ALA A 68 -1.56 -1.73 -2.82
CA ALA A 68 -1.93 -3.13 -2.66
C ALA A 68 -1.25 -3.95 -3.74
N VAL A 69 -0.49 -4.95 -3.32
CA VAL A 69 0.27 -5.82 -4.22
C VAL A 69 0.12 -7.27 -3.73
N PRO A 70 0.36 -8.25 -4.61
CA PRO A 70 0.43 -9.64 -4.16
C PRO A 70 1.53 -9.82 -3.12
N ALA A 71 1.31 -10.73 -2.17
CA ALA A 71 2.32 -11.07 -1.19
C ALA A 71 3.59 -11.57 -1.88
N PRO A 72 4.79 -11.14 -1.43
CA PRO A 72 6.02 -11.57 -2.07
C PRO A 72 6.29 -13.05 -1.80
N GLY A 73 6.96 -13.72 -2.76
CA GLY A 73 7.39 -15.10 -2.56
C GLY A 73 8.51 -15.21 -1.52
N LYS A 74 9.35 -14.19 -1.41
CA LYS A 74 10.45 -14.14 -0.45
C LYS A 74 10.48 -12.79 0.26
N ARG A 75 10.64 -12.83 1.58
CA ARG A 75 10.76 -11.63 2.41
C ARG A 75 12.25 -11.38 2.71
N ASN A 76 13.00 -11.11 1.64
CA ASN A 76 14.43 -10.91 1.69
C ASN A 76 14.80 -9.44 1.98
N ARG A 77 16.12 -9.12 1.85
CA ARG A 77 16.61 -7.75 2.07
C ARG A 77 15.94 -6.74 1.14
N GLN A 78 15.75 -7.11 -0.14
CA GLN A 78 15.09 -6.25 -1.13
C GLN A 78 13.68 -5.90 -0.69
N TRP A 79 12.94 -6.89 -0.21
CA TRP A 79 11.59 -6.66 0.30
C TRP A 79 11.60 -5.73 1.52
N ARG A 80 12.52 -5.92 2.46
CA ARG A 80 12.63 -5.05 3.63
C ARG A 80 12.96 -3.61 3.24
N SER A 81 13.82 -3.42 2.24
CA SER A 81 14.12 -2.09 1.71
C SER A 81 12.89 -1.45 1.07
N THR A 82 12.09 -2.24 0.35
CA THR A 82 10.82 -1.79 -0.23
C THR A 82 9.88 -1.29 0.85
N LEU A 83 9.73 -2.02 1.95
CA LEU A 83 8.90 -1.59 3.08
C LEU A 83 9.36 -0.25 3.65
N THR A 84 10.68 -0.07 3.77
CA THR A 84 11.26 1.19 4.25
C THR A 84 10.90 2.36 3.34
N VAL A 85 11.02 2.17 2.02
CA VAL A 85 10.66 3.23 1.05
C VAL A 85 9.19 3.60 1.16
N LEU A 86 8.30 2.61 1.24
CA LEU A 86 6.86 2.87 1.38
C LEU A 86 6.57 3.68 2.64
N LYS A 87 7.19 3.32 3.75
CA LYS A 87 7.01 4.04 5.02
C LYS A 87 7.55 5.47 4.94
N ARG A 88 8.69 5.67 4.29
CA ARG A 88 9.26 7.02 4.09
C ARG A 88 8.38 7.90 3.23
N LEU A 89 7.66 7.31 2.28
CA LEU A 89 6.70 8.03 1.45
C LEU A 89 5.35 8.19 2.14
N GLU A 90 5.21 7.68 3.37
CA GLU A 90 4.01 7.78 4.19
C GLU A 90 2.80 7.06 3.55
N LEU A 91 3.10 5.99 2.82
CA LEU A 91 2.09 5.13 2.19
C LEU A 91 1.81 3.91 3.05
N GLY A 92 0.55 3.49 3.10
CA GLY A 92 0.18 2.22 3.72
C GLY A 92 0.39 1.06 2.76
N LEU A 93 0.41 -0.16 3.28
CA LEU A 93 0.61 -1.36 2.48
C LEU A 93 -0.41 -2.43 2.83
N LEU A 94 -1.09 -2.91 1.80
CA LEU A 94 -1.95 -4.08 1.84
C LEU A 94 -1.32 -5.17 0.96
N LEU A 95 -1.28 -6.39 1.47
CA LEU A 95 -0.85 -7.55 0.68
C LEU A 95 -2.06 -8.42 0.36
N VAL A 96 -2.15 -8.86 -0.89
CA VAL A 96 -3.15 -9.83 -1.31
C VAL A 96 -2.49 -11.19 -1.28
N GLU A 97 -2.98 -12.07 -0.41
CA GLU A 97 -2.38 -13.36 -0.15
C GLU A 97 -3.30 -14.48 -0.60
N GLU A 98 -2.71 -15.55 -1.09
CA GLU A 98 -3.43 -16.77 -1.43
C GLU A 98 -3.21 -17.79 -0.32
N GLY A 99 -4.29 -18.23 0.29
CA GLY A 99 -4.26 -19.22 1.36
C GLY A 99 -5.09 -20.43 1.04
N ALA A 100 -5.10 -21.42 1.94
CA ALA A 100 -5.87 -22.64 1.79
C ALA A 100 -7.38 -22.38 1.67
N MET A 101 -7.86 -21.29 2.26
CA MET A 101 -9.29 -20.92 2.26
C MET A 101 -9.64 -19.88 1.19
N GLY A 102 -8.70 -19.57 0.29
CA GLY A 102 -8.88 -18.60 -0.77
C GLY A 102 -8.00 -17.39 -0.65
N VAL A 103 -8.37 -16.31 -1.33
CA VAL A 103 -7.60 -15.07 -1.38
C VAL A 103 -8.09 -14.12 -0.30
N PHE A 104 -7.15 -13.51 0.43
CA PHE A 104 -7.47 -12.56 1.49
C PHE A 104 -6.45 -11.41 1.51
N VAL A 105 -6.82 -10.31 2.19
CA VAL A 105 -5.96 -9.13 2.30
C VAL A 105 -5.39 -9.07 3.71
N SER A 106 -4.09 -8.79 3.79
CA SER A 106 -3.35 -8.61 5.03
C SER A 106 -2.78 -7.19 5.07
N LYS A 107 -3.23 -6.38 6.02
CA LYS A 107 -2.68 -5.04 6.21
C LYS A 107 -1.33 -5.14 6.90
N GLN A 108 -0.30 -4.61 6.26
CA GLN A 108 1.05 -4.60 6.81
C GLN A 108 1.29 -3.39 7.69
N PHE A 109 0.91 -2.21 7.23
CA PHE A 109 0.97 -0.98 8.02
C PHE A 109 0.06 0.08 7.41
N ASP A 110 -0.34 1.02 8.25
CA ASP A 110 -1.16 2.15 7.84
C ASP A 110 -0.29 3.28 7.29
N PRO A 111 -0.84 4.15 6.41
CA PRO A 111 -0.14 5.37 6.03
C PRO A 111 -0.02 6.30 7.23
N GLY A 112 1.03 7.10 7.24
CA GLY A 112 1.20 8.06 8.33
C GLY A 112 2.58 8.68 8.35
N PRO A 113 2.79 9.66 9.24
CA PRO A 113 4.05 10.37 9.31
C PRO A 113 5.21 9.42 9.60
N TYR A 114 6.30 9.63 8.87
CA TYR A 114 7.52 8.86 9.06
C TYR A 114 8.53 9.70 9.83
N GLN A 115 8.99 9.17 10.96
CA GLN A 115 10.03 9.82 11.76
C GLN A 115 11.38 9.19 11.47
N ARG A 116 12.27 9.97 10.89
CA ARG A 116 13.63 9.52 10.62
C ARG A 116 14.42 9.54 11.91
N LYS A 117 15.02 8.40 12.25
CA LYS A 117 16.03 8.32 13.29
C LYS A 117 17.40 8.48 12.65
N LYS A 118 18.12 9.50 13.04
CA LYS A 118 19.48 9.70 12.55
C LYS A 118 20.44 8.80 13.34
N ASN A 119 21.34 8.17 12.62
CA ASN A 119 22.38 7.34 13.23
C ASN A 119 23.61 8.22 13.47
N ALA A 120 23.86 8.62 14.69
CA ALA A 120 24.96 9.51 15.04
C ALA A 120 26.34 8.91 14.65
N ARG A 121 26.52 7.62 14.79
CA ARG A 121 27.76 6.93 14.42
C ARG A 121 28.03 7.00 12.91
N LYS A 122 27.01 6.71 12.09
CA LYS A 122 27.13 6.80 10.63
C LYS A 122 27.34 8.24 10.18
N ARG A 123 26.71 9.18 10.82
CA ARG A 123 26.88 10.60 10.51
C ARG A 123 28.32 11.05 10.73
N ARG A 124 28.95 10.63 11.82
CA ARG A 124 30.36 10.95 12.12
C ARG A 124 31.30 10.32 11.08
N ALA A 125 31.03 9.10 10.67
CA ALA A 125 31.86 8.40 9.69
C ALA A 125 31.77 9.02 8.29
N SER A 126 30.68 9.73 7.99
CA SER A 126 30.46 10.36 6.67
C SER A 126 31.06 11.74 6.52
N ARG A 127 31.65 12.29 7.58
CA ARG A 127 32.27 13.63 7.53
C ARG A 127 33.64 13.60 6.89
#